data_f8dfe5f87370a4d7554b369b7cbe5ea6
#
_entry.id   f8dfe5f87370a4d7554b369b7cbe5ea6
#
_cell.length_a   1.000
_cell.length_b   1.000
_cell.length_c   1.000
_cell.angle_alpha   90.00
_cell.angle_beta   90.00
_cell.angle_gamma   90.00
#
_symmetry.space_group_name_H-M   'P 1'
#
loop_
_entity.id
_entity.type
_entity.pdbx_description
1 polymer ?
#
loop_
_entity_poly.entity_id
_entity_poly.type
_entity_poly.pdbx_seq_one_letter_code
_entity_poly.pdbx_strand_id
1 'polypeptide(L)'
;MERAPADVSRSDEIERLYRERGDRMWRAVLAFAGDPEVASDAVAEAFAQVLRRGDEVRDPERWVWRAVFRIASGELNERRKRPVTETMGAYEMEEPARDLVVALSALSDRQRKAVVLHDAAGYPAKEVARIVGSTEAAVRVHLMRGRRRLRELLRDDDA
;
A
#
# COMPACT_ATOMS: atom_id res chain seq x y z
N MET A 1 -18.08 27.60 18.60
CA MET A 1 -17.73 26.37 19.36
C MET A 1 -16.24 26.10 19.15
N GLU A 2 -15.48 26.39 20.18
CA GLU A 2 -14.02 26.34 20.14
C GLU A 2 -13.57 24.86 20.19
N ARG A 3 -12.88 24.40 19.14
CA ARG A 3 -12.29 23.06 19.14
C ARG A 3 -11.22 22.97 20.22
N ALA A 4 -11.25 21.93 21.00
CA ALA A 4 -10.24 21.68 22.02
C ALA A 4 -8.84 21.59 21.39
N PRO A 5 -7.79 22.12 22.04
CA PRO A 5 -6.44 22.18 21.46
C PRO A 5 -5.84 20.82 21.05
N ALA A 6 -6.26 19.72 21.64
CA ALA A 6 -5.82 18.37 21.30
C ALA A 6 -6.36 17.89 19.93
N ASP A 7 -7.59 18.27 19.57
CA ASP A 7 -8.23 17.89 18.30
C ASP A 7 -7.58 18.61 17.10
N VAL A 8 -7.22 19.88 17.27
CA VAL A 8 -6.51 20.67 16.27
C VAL A 8 -5.11 20.07 16.02
N SER A 9 -4.41 19.67 17.07
CA SER A 9 -3.08 19.06 16.97
C SER A 9 -3.08 17.72 16.22
N ARG A 10 -4.09 16.89 16.44
CA ARG A 10 -4.23 15.61 15.76
C ARG A 10 -4.57 15.77 14.28
N SER A 11 -5.49 16.65 13.95
CA SER A 11 -5.82 16.96 12.56
C SER A 11 -4.62 17.53 11.80
N ASP A 12 -3.84 18.40 12.43
CA ASP A 12 -2.61 18.96 11.85
C ASP A 12 -1.55 17.88 11.62
N GLU A 13 -1.42 16.94 12.54
CA GLU A 13 -0.51 15.79 12.40
C GLU A 13 -0.89 14.90 11.21
N ILE A 14 -2.19 14.59 11.07
CA ILE A 14 -2.70 13.76 9.97
C ILE A 14 -2.55 14.50 8.62
N GLU A 15 -2.84 15.80 8.58
CA GLU A 15 -2.64 16.61 7.38
C GLU A 15 -1.16 16.64 6.96
N ARG A 16 -0.25 16.78 7.91
CA ARG A 16 1.18 16.72 7.67
C ARG A 16 1.59 15.35 7.12
N LEU A 17 1.09 14.27 7.71
CA LEU A 17 1.33 12.90 7.25
C LEU A 17 0.88 12.73 5.78
N TYR A 18 -0.31 13.20 5.43
CA TYR A 18 -0.80 13.17 4.06
C TYR A 18 0.12 13.94 3.11
N ARG A 19 0.52 15.13 3.49
CA ARG A 19 1.39 16.00 2.69
C ARG A 19 2.79 15.40 2.47
N GLU A 20 3.37 14.80 3.51
CA GLU A 20 4.72 14.23 3.47
C GLU A 20 4.77 12.82 2.88
N ARG A 21 3.75 12.01 3.10
CA ARG A 21 3.74 10.57 2.79
C ARG A 21 2.68 10.15 1.77
N GLY A 22 1.71 10.97 1.48
CA GLY A 22 0.57 10.62 0.63
C GLY A 22 0.97 10.09 -0.74
N ASP A 23 1.88 10.78 -1.43
CA ASP A 23 2.38 10.36 -2.75
C ASP A 23 3.13 9.03 -2.69
N ARG A 24 3.93 8.84 -1.65
CA ARG A 24 4.66 7.59 -1.43
C ARG A 24 3.71 6.43 -1.15
N MET A 25 2.69 6.66 -0.34
CA MET A 25 1.64 5.69 -0.07
C MET A 25 0.88 5.32 -1.34
N TRP A 26 0.50 6.31 -2.13
CA TRP A 26 -0.19 6.10 -3.40
C TRP A 26 0.63 5.23 -4.36
N ARG A 27 1.91 5.55 -4.54
CA ARG A 27 2.81 4.76 -5.41
C ARG A 27 3.00 3.33 -4.93
N ALA A 28 3.15 3.14 -3.62
CA ALA A 28 3.26 1.81 -3.02
C ALA A 28 1.99 0.98 -3.21
N VAL A 29 0.82 1.60 -3.04
CA VAL A 29 -0.47 0.92 -3.25
C VAL A 29 -0.72 0.66 -4.72
N LEU A 30 -0.30 1.56 -5.62
CA LEU A 30 -0.34 1.32 -7.06
C LEU A 30 0.49 0.09 -7.44
N ALA A 31 1.70 -0.03 -6.91
CA ALA A 31 2.55 -1.21 -7.13
C ALA A 31 1.90 -2.50 -6.58
N PHE A 32 1.23 -2.41 -5.44
CA PHE A 32 0.52 -3.53 -4.80
C PHE A 32 -0.75 -3.95 -5.55
N ALA A 33 -1.56 -2.99 -5.95
CA ALA A 33 -2.89 -3.23 -6.53
C ALA A 33 -2.88 -3.30 -8.06
N GLY A 34 -1.93 -2.64 -8.71
CA GLY A 34 -1.88 -2.56 -10.16
C GLY A 34 -2.95 -1.68 -10.81
N ASP A 35 -3.68 -0.90 -10.02
CA ASP A 35 -4.81 -0.10 -10.46
C ASP A 35 -4.79 1.28 -9.78
N PRO A 36 -4.66 2.38 -10.55
CA PRO A 36 -4.59 3.72 -10.00
C PRO A 36 -5.86 4.17 -9.28
N GLU A 37 -7.01 3.68 -9.71
CA GLU A 37 -8.29 4.00 -9.08
C GLU A 37 -8.37 3.35 -7.68
N VAL A 38 -8.00 2.07 -7.58
CA VAL A 38 -7.89 1.39 -6.28
C VAL A 38 -6.91 2.11 -5.37
N ALA A 39 -5.75 2.51 -5.89
CA ALA A 39 -4.75 3.26 -5.11
C ALA A 39 -5.29 4.58 -4.59
N SER A 40 -5.94 5.36 -5.45
CA SER A 40 -6.52 6.66 -5.08
C SER A 40 -7.64 6.52 -4.04
N ASP A 41 -8.55 5.59 -4.25
CA ASP A 41 -9.67 5.33 -3.35
C ASP A 41 -9.19 4.81 -1.99
N ALA A 42 -8.23 3.89 -1.98
CA ALA A 42 -7.71 3.33 -0.74
C ALA A 42 -6.98 4.38 0.10
N VAL A 43 -6.14 5.21 -0.51
CA VAL A 43 -5.44 6.29 0.22
C VAL A 43 -6.43 7.32 0.73
N ALA A 44 -7.36 7.80 -0.09
CA ALA A 44 -8.36 8.78 0.31
C ALA A 44 -9.24 8.26 1.46
N GLU A 45 -9.73 7.05 1.37
CA GLU A 45 -10.59 6.46 2.40
C GLU A 45 -9.82 6.20 3.70
N ALA A 46 -8.57 5.72 3.63
CA ALA A 46 -7.74 5.51 4.82
C ALA A 46 -7.50 6.82 5.59
N PHE A 47 -7.19 7.91 4.88
CA PHE A 47 -7.02 9.21 5.51
C PHE A 47 -8.34 9.77 6.06
N ALA A 48 -9.45 9.60 5.36
CA ALA A 48 -10.76 9.97 5.88
C ALA A 48 -11.12 9.21 7.16
N GLN A 49 -10.81 7.92 7.22
CA GLN A 49 -11.06 7.10 8.42
C GLN A 49 -10.19 7.53 9.61
N VAL A 50 -8.90 7.78 9.41
CA VAL A 50 -8.03 8.22 10.52
C VAL A 50 -8.41 9.59 11.04
N LEU A 51 -8.87 10.50 10.18
CA LEU A 51 -9.39 11.80 10.60
C LEU A 51 -10.65 11.65 11.49
N ARG A 52 -11.56 10.76 11.12
CA ARG A 52 -12.76 10.47 11.92
C ARG A 52 -12.44 9.85 13.28
N ARG A 53 -11.41 9.01 13.35
CA ARG A 53 -10.98 8.36 14.59
C ARG A 53 -10.20 9.29 15.52
N GLY A 54 -9.49 10.26 14.97
CA GLY A 54 -8.76 11.25 15.75
C GLY A 54 -7.81 10.65 16.78
N ASP A 55 -7.97 11.03 18.04
CA ASP A 55 -7.09 10.62 19.15
C ASP A 55 -7.20 9.14 19.56
N GLU A 56 -8.18 8.40 19.06
CA GLU A 56 -8.27 6.96 19.26
C GLU A 56 -7.09 6.20 18.59
N VAL A 57 -6.49 6.81 17.57
CA VAL A 57 -5.36 6.25 16.85
C VAL A 57 -4.05 6.81 17.43
N ARG A 58 -3.26 5.96 18.05
CA ARG A 58 -1.98 6.37 18.67
C ARG A 58 -0.87 6.66 17.66
N ASP A 59 -0.79 5.83 16.62
CA ASP A 59 0.21 5.92 15.54
C ASP A 59 -0.51 6.05 14.19
N PRO A 60 -0.78 7.28 13.72
CA PRO A 60 -1.52 7.51 12.49
C PRO A 60 -0.86 6.91 11.24
N GLU A 61 0.46 7.03 11.11
CA GLU A 61 1.18 6.51 9.95
C GLU A 61 1.04 4.99 9.81
N ARG A 62 1.28 4.26 10.89
CA ARG A 62 1.10 2.79 10.93
C ARG A 62 -0.34 2.39 10.68
N TRP A 63 -1.28 3.12 11.29
CA TRP A 63 -2.70 2.85 11.14
C TRP A 63 -3.16 3.04 9.69
N VAL A 64 -2.74 4.14 9.05
CA VAL A 64 -3.07 4.44 7.65
C VAL A 64 -2.51 3.38 6.71
N TRP A 65 -1.27 2.95 6.89
CA TRP A 65 -0.71 1.87 6.08
C TRP A 65 -1.51 0.57 6.18
N ARG A 66 -1.93 0.18 7.37
CA ARG A 66 -2.79 -1.00 7.56
C ARG A 66 -4.15 -0.83 6.88
N ALA A 67 -4.74 0.34 7.04
CA ALA A 67 -6.03 0.66 6.43
C ALA A 67 -5.95 0.65 4.90
N VAL A 68 -4.93 1.26 4.32
CA VAL A 68 -4.71 1.31 2.87
C VAL A 68 -4.64 -0.09 2.27
N PHE A 69 -3.84 -0.99 2.84
CA PHE A 69 -3.75 -2.36 2.33
C PHE A 69 -5.05 -3.16 2.51
N ARG A 70 -5.73 -2.99 3.63
CA ARG A 70 -7.02 -3.63 3.88
C ARG A 70 -8.06 -3.18 2.85
N ILE A 71 -8.17 -1.88 2.62
CA ILE A 71 -9.11 -1.31 1.65
C ILE A 71 -8.77 -1.74 0.24
N ALA A 72 -7.51 -1.64 -0.17
CA ALA A 72 -7.06 -2.06 -1.49
C ALA A 72 -7.31 -3.54 -1.73
N SER A 73 -7.00 -4.40 -0.76
CA SER A 73 -7.27 -5.84 -0.85
C SER A 73 -8.76 -6.14 -0.96
N GLY A 74 -9.60 -5.42 -0.22
CA GLY A 74 -11.06 -5.54 -0.28
C GLY A 74 -11.61 -5.16 -1.66
N GLU A 75 -11.16 -4.05 -2.23
CA GLU A 75 -11.57 -3.61 -3.57
C GLU A 75 -11.11 -4.58 -4.66
N LEU A 76 -9.89 -5.10 -4.58
CA LEU A 76 -9.39 -6.10 -5.52
C LEU A 76 -10.22 -7.39 -5.46
N ASN A 77 -10.61 -7.84 -4.27
CA ASN A 77 -11.47 -9.00 -4.12
C ASN A 77 -12.85 -8.78 -4.72
N GLU A 78 -13.45 -7.61 -4.53
CA GLU A 78 -14.73 -7.26 -5.14
C GLU A 78 -14.65 -7.22 -6.68
N ARG A 79 -13.57 -6.70 -7.24
CA ARG A 79 -13.35 -6.66 -8.69
C ARG A 79 -13.18 -8.05 -9.31
N ARG A 80 -12.55 -8.99 -8.60
CA ARG A 80 -12.44 -10.40 -9.04
C ARG A 80 -13.80 -11.10 -9.17
N LYS A 81 -14.78 -10.66 -8.39
CA LYS A 81 -16.16 -11.21 -8.43
C LYS A 81 -17.01 -10.62 -9.54
N ARG A 82 -16.57 -9.51 -10.19
CA ARG A 82 -17.30 -8.88 -11.30
C ARG A 82 -16.94 -9.54 -12.62
N PRO A 83 -17.90 -9.65 -13.57
CA PRO A 83 -17.61 -10.14 -14.92
C PRO A 83 -16.58 -9.22 -15.62
N VAL A 84 -15.69 -9.82 -16.41
CA VAL A 84 -14.58 -9.18 -17.13
C VAL A 84 -15.02 -8.08 -18.13
N THR A 85 -16.31 -7.91 -18.36
CA THR A 85 -16.88 -6.96 -19.33
C THR A 85 -16.82 -5.50 -18.92
N GLU A 86 -16.51 -5.21 -17.65
CA GLU A 86 -16.25 -3.84 -17.18
C GLU A 86 -14.74 -3.60 -17.04
N THR A 87 -14.05 -3.66 -18.16
CA THR A 87 -12.64 -3.26 -18.21
C THR A 87 -12.59 -1.75 -18.02
N MET A 88 -12.19 -1.35 -16.84
CA MET A 88 -11.88 0.03 -16.52
C MET A 88 -10.82 0.54 -17.49
N GLY A 89 -10.97 1.79 -17.90
CA GLY A 89 -10.08 2.45 -18.84
C GLY A 89 -8.61 2.16 -18.51
N ALA A 90 -7.91 1.62 -19.48
CA ALA A 90 -6.52 1.26 -19.34
C ALA A 90 -5.72 2.52 -18.95
N TYR A 91 -5.26 2.56 -17.72
CA TYR A 91 -4.18 3.47 -17.35
C TYR A 91 -2.97 3.05 -18.19
N GLU A 92 -2.50 3.93 -19.06
CA GLU A 92 -1.33 3.68 -19.87
C GLU A 92 -0.09 3.67 -18.99
N MET A 93 0.22 2.51 -18.46
CA MET A 93 1.46 2.25 -17.77
C MET A 93 2.50 1.81 -18.81
N GLU A 94 3.70 2.32 -18.73
CA GLU A 94 4.82 1.84 -19.57
C GLU A 94 5.04 0.33 -19.36
N GLU A 95 5.41 -0.38 -20.44
CA GLU A 95 5.56 -1.84 -20.42
C GLU A 95 6.41 -2.36 -19.23
N PRO A 96 7.60 -1.80 -18.92
CA PRO A 96 8.40 -2.30 -17.80
C PRO A 96 7.70 -2.16 -16.45
N ALA A 97 6.92 -1.09 -16.26
CA ALA A 97 6.15 -0.88 -15.03
C ALA A 97 4.98 -1.86 -14.93
N ARG A 98 4.34 -2.16 -16.07
CA ARG A 98 3.27 -3.17 -16.16
C ARG A 98 3.79 -4.56 -15.83
N ASP A 99 4.93 -4.95 -16.36
CA ASP A 99 5.57 -6.24 -16.10
C ASP A 99 5.91 -6.40 -14.61
N LEU A 100 6.44 -5.34 -14.00
CA LEU A 100 6.69 -5.33 -12.56
C LEU A 100 5.42 -5.50 -11.73
N VAL A 101 4.35 -4.82 -12.08
CA VAL A 101 3.06 -4.93 -11.39
C VAL A 101 2.48 -6.35 -11.53
N VAL A 102 2.56 -6.94 -12.71
CA VAL A 102 2.14 -8.33 -12.96
C VAL A 102 2.99 -9.29 -12.13
N ALA A 103 4.30 -9.13 -12.11
CA ALA A 103 5.21 -9.95 -11.32
C ALA A 103 4.92 -9.83 -9.80
N LEU A 104 4.69 -8.61 -9.31
CA LEU A 104 4.29 -8.37 -7.92
C LEU A 104 2.99 -9.08 -7.55
N SER A 105 2.02 -9.13 -8.47
CA SER A 105 0.75 -9.82 -8.25
C SER A 105 0.89 -11.34 -8.06
N ALA A 106 1.97 -11.93 -8.55
CA ALA A 106 2.29 -13.34 -8.38
C ALA A 106 2.95 -13.69 -7.04
N LEU A 107 3.35 -12.69 -6.25
CA LEU A 107 3.87 -12.90 -4.90
C LEU A 107 2.74 -13.20 -3.92
N SER A 108 3.08 -13.90 -2.82
CA SER A 108 2.16 -13.99 -1.68
C SER A 108 1.85 -12.59 -1.14
N ASP A 109 0.71 -12.44 -0.47
CA ASP A 109 0.31 -11.16 0.12
C ASP A 109 1.39 -10.59 1.06
N ARG A 110 1.99 -11.43 1.90
CA ARG A 110 3.06 -11.04 2.83
C ARG A 110 4.34 -10.63 2.12
N GLN A 111 4.75 -11.37 1.10
CA GLN A 111 5.92 -11.04 0.29
C GLN A 111 5.71 -9.73 -0.46
N ARG A 112 4.55 -9.55 -1.07
CA ARG A 112 4.20 -8.34 -1.82
C ARG A 112 4.19 -7.10 -0.93
N LYS A 113 3.55 -7.16 0.23
CA LYS A 113 3.56 -6.06 1.22
C LYS A 113 4.97 -5.72 1.69
N ALA A 114 5.78 -6.72 2.00
CA ALA A 114 7.15 -6.50 2.43
C ALA A 114 7.99 -5.81 1.35
N VAL A 115 7.94 -6.29 0.11
CA VAL A 115 8.67 -5.70 -1.02
C VAL A 115 8.19 -4.27 -1.29
N VAL A 116 6.89 -4.05 -1.34
CA VAL A 116 6.32 -2.73 -1.63
C VAL A 116 6.68 -1.72 -0.53
N LEU A 117 6.56 -2.09 0.74
CA LEU A 117 6.89 -1.19 1.85
C LEU A 117 8.39 -0.91 1.94
N HIS A 118 9.22 -1.90 1.73
CA HIS A 118 10.67 -1.74 1.86
C HIS A 118 11.30 -1.12 0.61
N ASP A 119 11.05 -1.70 -0.56
CA ASP A 119 11.73 -1.29 -1.81
C ASP A 119 11.05 -0.08 -2.48
N ALA A 120 9.73 0.02 -2.48
CA ALA A 120 9.03 1.15 -3.08
C ALA A 120 8.81 2.31 -2.12
N ALA A 121 8.38 2.05 -0.88
CA ALA A 121 8.11 3.09 0.12
C ALA A 121 9.33 3.48 0.97
N GLY A 122 10.41 2.68 0.95
CA GLY A 122 11.66 3.03 1.60
C GLY A 122 11.71 2.81 3.11
N TYR A 123 10.81 2.00 3.66
CA TYR A 123 10.83 1.69 5.10
C TYR A 123 11.87 0.62 5.43
N PRO A 124 12.67 0.78 6.50
CA PRO A 124 13.54 -0.29 6.95
C PRO A 124 12.73 -1.49 7.44
N ALA A 125 13.32 -2.69 7.38
CA ALA A 125 12.63 -3.94 7.72
C ALA A 125 11.96 -3.93 9.11
N LYS A 126 12.57 -3.26 10.08
CA LYS A 126 11.99 -3.05 11.42
C LYS A 126 10.66 -2.29 11.38
N GLU A 127 10.58 -1.22 10.59
CA GLU A 127 9.36 -0.44 10.43
C GLU A 127 8.31 -1.19 9.62
N VAL A 128 8.72 -1.93 8.58
CA VAL A 128 7.82 -2.82 7.84
C VAL A 128 7.16 -3.82 8.78
N ALA A 129 7.95 -4.44 9.68
CA ALA A 129 7.43 -5.37 10.69
C ALA A 129 6.36 -4.73 11.59
N ARG A 130 6.59 -3.48 12.03
CA ARG A 130 5.59 -2.73 12.81
C ARG A 130 4.31 -2.47 12.01
N ILE A 131 4.44 -2.07 10.77
CA ILE A 131 3.29 -1.78 9.90
C ILE A 131 2.44 -3.02 9.65
N VAL A 132 3.05 -4.14 9.28
CA VAL A 132 2.32 -5.37 8.94
C VAL A 132 1.98 -6.25 10.14
N GLY A 133 2.45 -5.92 11.33
CA GLY A 133 2.21 -6.71 12.54
C GLY A 133 2.97 -8.03 12.56
N SER A 134 4.25 -8.01 12.19
CA SER A 134 5.14 -9.17 12.11
C SER A 134 6.45 -8.91 12.85
N THR A 135 7.41 -9.81 12.70
CA THR A 135 8.77 -9.67 13.23
C THR A 135 9.72 -9.20 12.13
N GLU A 136 10.80 -8.53 12.51
CA GLU A 136 11.84 -8.12 11.57
C GLU A 136 12.45 -9.33 10.83
N ALA A 137 12.69 -10.43 11.55
CA ALA A 137 13.20 -11.67 10.96
C ALA A 137 12.26 -12.24 9.89
N ALA A 138 10.96 -12.28 10.15
CA ALA A 138 9.95 -12.72 9.18
C ALA A 138 9.90 -11.81 7.95
N VAL A 139 9.96 -10.49 8.16
CA VAL A 139 10.01 -9.52 7.05
C VAL A 139 11.23 -9.75 6.17
N ARG A 140 12.41 -9.95 6.75
CA ARG A 140 13.64 -10.26 5.99
C ARG A 140 13.51 -11.51 5.14
N VAL A 141 12.88 -12.56 5.68
CA VAL A 141 12.59 -13.79 4.92
C VAL A 141 11.63 -13.52 3.76
N HIS A 142 10.56 -12.77 4.01
CA HIS A 142 9.60 -12.40 2.96
C HIS A 142 10.24 -11.54 1.86
N LEU A 143 11.10 -10.61 2.23
CA LEU A 143 11.88 -9.79 1.28
C LEU A 143 12.78 -10.68 0.41
N MET A 144 13.54 -11.58 1.02
CA MET A 144 14.46 -12.48 0.31
C MET A 144 13.70 -13.36 -0.70
N ARG A 145 12.61 -13.98 -0.26
CA ARG A 145 11.79 -14.87 -1.10
C ARG A 145 11.05 -14.08 -2.19
N GLY A 146 10.48 -12.94 -1.84
CA GLY A 146 9.78 -12.07 -2.78
C GLY A 146 10.70 -11.55 -3.88
N ARG A 147 11.87 -11.05 -3.51
CA ARG A 147 12.87 -10.56 -4.49
C ARG A 147 13.38 -11.66 -5.40
N ARG A 148 13.61 -12.85 -4.85
CA ARG A 148 14.02 -14.01 -5.66
C ARG A 148 12.95 -14.37 -6.69
N ARG A 149 11.70 -14.44 -6.26
CA ARG A 149 10.57 -14.74 -7.15
C ARG A 149 10.39 -13.66 -8.23
N LEU A 150 10.54 -12.40 -7.89
CA LEU A 150 10.50 -11.30 -8.86
C LEU A 150 11.59 -11.43 -9.93
N ARG A 151 12.82 -11.75 -9.51
CA ARG A 151 13.92 -11.95 -10.46
C ARG A 151 13.66 -13.11 -11.41
N GLU A 152 13.08 -14.21 -10.93
CA GLU A 152 12.69 -15.34 -11.78
C GLU A 152 11.64 -14.92 -12.81
N LEU A 153 10.56 -14.28 -12.36
CA LEU A 153 9.46 -13.86 -13.22
C LEU A 153 9.88 -12.84 -14.28
N LEU A 154 10.70 -11.85 -13.90
CA LEU A 154 11.14 -10.81 -14.81
C LEU A 154 12.23 -11.28 -15.80
N ARG A 155 12.93 -12.38 -15.54
CA ARG A 155 13.87 -13.00 -16.49
C ARG A 155 13.15 -13.81 -17.55
N ASP A 156 12.09 -14.50 -17.17
CA ASP A 156 11.32 -15.33 -18.10
C ASP A 156 10.61 -14.47 -19.16
N ASP A 157 10.29 -13.22 -18.86
CA ASP A 157 9.69 -12.26 -19.81
C ASP A 157 10.71 -11.70 -20.82
N ASP A 158 12.01 -11.69 -20.50
CA ASP A 158 13.08 -11.25 -21.39
C ASP A 158 13.57 -12.35 -22.37
N ALA A 159 13.07 -13.55 -22.25
CA ALA A 159 13.42 -14.69 -23.08
C ALA A 159 12.39 -14.93 -24.20
#